data_25eaaf4dfc111830829eeba8dae5fc7c
#
_entry.id   25eaaf4dfc111830829eeba8dae5fc7c
#
_cell.length_a   1.000
_cell.length_b   1.000
_cell.length_c   1.000
_cell.angle_alpha   90.00
_cell.angle_beta   90.00
_cell.angle_gamma   90.00
#
_symmetry.space_group_name_H-M   'P 1'
#
loop_
_entity.id
_entity.type
_entity.pdbx_description
1 polymer ?
#
loop_
_entity_poly.entity_id
_entity_poly.type
_entity_poly.pdbx_seq_one_letter_code
_entity_poly.pdbx_strand_id
1 'polypeptide(L)'
;MGRPAVILVMCGSSVATTNLAAVKLENEAKRRKVKIETRKGKIADFDTLVERHKPDLVVATAQTHERPHIKVFSGVPLISTIGQEELYNQIFTYIAEQGLG
;
A
#
# COMPACT_ATOMS: atom_id res chain seq x y z
N MET A 1 -7.47 -6.98 18.70
CA MET A 1 -6.58 -7.55 17.71
C MET A 1 -7.28 -7.64 16.38
N GLY A 2 -6.71 -6.99 15.40
CA GLY A 2 -7.25 -7.00 14.07
C GLY A 2 -6.63 -8.08 13.20
N ARG A 3 -7.28 -8.34 12.08
CA ARG A 3 -6.70 -9.16 11.03
C ARG A 3 -5.55 -8.39 10.38
N PRO A 4 -4.65 -9.06 9.64
CA PRO A 4 -3.62 -8.35 8.90
C PRO A 4 -4.24 -7.35 7.93
N ALA A 5 -3.63 -6.18 7.79
CA ALA A 5 -4.08 -5.19 6.80
C ALA A 5 -3.65 -5.65 5.41
N VAL A 6 -4.59 -5.63 4.47
CA VAL A 6 -4.30 -6.00 3.08
C VAL A 6 -3.99 -4.73 2.30
N ILE A 7 -2.77 -4.63 1.81
CA ILE A 7 -2.30 -3.47 1.05
C ILE A 7 -2.08 -3.87 -0.41
N LEU A 8 -2.81 -3.23 -1.29
CA LEU A 8 -2.63 -3.46 -2.73
C LEU A 8 -1.62 -2.45 -3.25
N VAL A 9 -0.46 -2.95 -3.65
CA VAL A 9 0.64 -2.12 -4.17
C VAL A 9 0.57 -2.14 -5.69
N MET A 10 0.41 -0.95 -6.27
CA MET A 10 0.23 -0.81 -7.71
C MET A 10 1.31 0.02 -8.36
N CYS A 11 1.61 -0.30 -9.61
CA CYS A 11 2.58 0.44 -10.42
C CYS A 11 2.01 0.70 -11.81
N GLY A 12 2.68 1.57 -12.55
CA GLY A 12 2.30 1.83 -13.94
C GLY A 12 2.65 0.64 -14.83
N SER A 13 3.94 0.34 -14.96
CA SER A 13 4.41 -0.73 -15.84
C SER A 13 5.58 -1.53 -15.28
N SER A 14 6.17 -1.10 -14.16
CA SER A 14 7.38 -1.71 -13.64
C SER A 14 7.08 -2.66 -12.49
N VAL A 15 7.27 -3.94 -12.71
CA VAL A 15 7.13 -4.96 -11.67
C VAL A 15 8.20 -4.78 -10.58
N ALA A 16 9.41 -4.39 -10.99
CA ALA A 16 10.50 -4.16 -10.03
C ALA A 16 10.15 -3.06 -9.03
N THR A 17 9.51 -1.98 -9.49
CA THR A 17 9.08 -0.89 -8.62
C THR A 17 8.03 -1.37 -7.61
N THR A 18 7.09 -2.18 -8.07
CA THR A 18 6.05 -2.75 -7.20
C THR A 18 6.68 -3.65 -6.14
N ASN A 19 7.62 -4.49 -6.52
CA ASN A 19 8.31 -5.38 -5.59
C ASN A 19 9.08 -4.59 -4.54
N LEU A 20 9.79 -3.55 -4.96
CA LEU A 20 10.54 -2.71 -4.03
C LEU A 20 9.62 -2.05 -3.00
N ALA A 21 8.52 -1.47 -3.45
CA ALA A 21 7.55 -0.84 -2.55
C ALA A 21 6.97 -1.85 -1.57
N ALA A 22 6.59 -3.02 -2.06
CA ALA A 22 6.02 -4.06 -1.21
C ALA A 22 7.01 -4.52 -0.13
N VAL A 23 8.27 -4.75 -0.51
CA VAL A 23 9.31 -5.19 0.43
C VAL A 23 9.54 -4.13 1.50
N LYS A 24 9.59 -2.86 1.11
CA LYS A 24 9.77 -1.76 2.06
C LYS A 24 8.62 -1.69 3.06
N LEU A 25 7.40 -1.84 2.60
CA LEU A 25 6.23 -1.84 3.48
C LEU A 25 6.26 -3.02 4.45
N GLU A 26 6.60 -4.20 3.97
CA GLU A 26 6.68 -5.39 4.80
C GLU A 26 7.77 -5.26 5.87
N ASN A 27 8.93 -4.72 5.49
CA ASN A 27 10.03 -4.52 6.44
C ASN A 27 9.65 -3.50 7.51
N GLU A 28 8.99 -2.41 7.11
CA GLU A 28 8.56 -1.40 8.07
C GLU A 28 7.48 -1.95 9.00
N ALA A 29 6.58 -2.77 8.49
CA ALA A 29 5.56 -3.40 9.30
C ALA A 29 6.19 -4.30 10.36
N LYS A 30 7.21 -5.06 10.00
CA LYS A 30 7.93 -5.90 10.96
C LYS A 30 8.60 -5.07 12.04
N ARG A 31 9.20 -3.95 11.64
CA ARG A 31 9.85 -3.03 12.59
C ARG A 31 8.84 -2.46 13.59
N ARG A 32 7.63 -2.17 13.12
CA ARG A 32 6.55 -1.62 13.95
C ARG A 32 5.69 -2.69 14.63
N LYS A 33 5.98 -3.96 14.35
CA LYS A 33 5.22 -5.11 14.88
C LYS A 33 3.75 -5.06 14.45
N VAL A 34 3.52 -4.66 13.21
CA VAL A 34 2.20 -4.60 12.60
C VAL A 34 2.12 -5.71 11.55
N LYS A 35 1.00 -6.42 11.52
CA LYS A 35 0.81 -7.48 10.52
C LYS A 35 0.16 -6.91 9.28
N ILE A 36 0.77 -7.14 8.13
CA ILE A 36 0.21 -6.74 6.84
C ILE A 36 0.36 -7.86 5.83
N GLU A 37 -0.49 -7.82 4.81
CA GLU A 37 -0.35 -8.67 3.64
C GLU A 37 -0.31 -7.75 2.43
N THR A 38 0.65 -7.95 1.54
CA THR A 38 0.77 -7.15 0.33
C THR A 38 0.27 -7.94 -0.88
N ARG A 39 -0.41 -7.23 -1.79
CA ARG A 39 -0.81 -7.74 -3.09
C ARG A 39 -0.27 -6.78 -4.12
N LYS A 40 0.08 -7.28 -5.28
CA LYS A 40 0.74 -6.48 -6.31
C LYS A 40 -0.11 -6.48 -7.59
N GLY A 41 -0.05 -5.38 -8.33
CA GLY A 41 -0.76 -5.30 -9.59
C GLY A 41 -0.45 -4.04 -10.35
N LYS A 42 -1.03 -3.93 -11.54
CA LYS A 42 -0.86 -2.77 -12.39
C LYS A 42 -2.04 -1.81 -12.23
N ILE A 43 -1.76 -0.52 -12.34
CA ILE A 43 -2.79 0.52 -12.27
C ILE A 43 -3.90 0.29 -13.29
N ALA A 44 -3.55 -0.25 -14.46
CA ALA A 44 -4.54 -0.53 -15.50
C ALA A 44 -5.65 -1.48 -15.03
N ASP A 45 -5.34 -2.33 -14.05
CA ASP A 45 -6.29 -3.32 -13.53
C ASP A 45 -6.85 -2.91 -12.16
N PHE A 46 -6.78 -1.61 -11.83
CA PHE A 46 -7.13 -1.10 -10.51
C PHE A 46 -8.46 -1.64 -9.99
N ASP A 47 -9.54 -1.39 -10.71
CA ASP A 47 -10.87 -1.76 -10.22
C ASP A 47 -11.04 -3.27 -10.09
N THR A 48 -10.51 -4.04 -11.04
CA THR A 48 -10.55 -5.49 -11.01
C THR A 48 -9.78 -6.03 -9.80
N LEU A 49 -8.60 -5.48 -9.53
CA LEU A 49 -7.77 -5.93 -8.43
C LEU A 49 -8.36 -5.57 -7.07
N VAL A 50 -8.94 -4.38 -6.95
CA VAL A 50 -9.63 -3.98 -5.72
C VAL A 50 -10.80 -4.93 -5.45
N GLU A 51 -11.56 -5.28 -6.47
CA GLU A 51 -12.68 -6.19 -6.33
C GLU A 51 -12.22 -7.59 -5.95
N ARG A 52 -11.13 -8.04 -6.56
CA ARG A 52 -10.60 -9.41 -6.33
C ARG A 52 -9.97 -9.56 -4.95
N HIS A 53 -9.13 -8.62 -4.55
CA HIS A 53 -8.35 -8.73 -3.32
C HIS A 53 -9.00 -8.05 -2.11
N LYS A 54 -9.95 -7.15 -2.35
CA LYS A 54 -10.64 -6.38 -1.31
C LYS A 54 -9.64 -5.79 -0.31
N PRO A 55 -8.67 -5.00 -0.78
CA PRO A 55 -7.64 -4.46 0.10
C PRO A 55 -8.23 -3.42 1.05
N ASP A 56 -7.52 -3.21 2.16
CA ASP A 56 -7.91 -2.17 3.12
C ASP A 56 -7.43 -0.81 2.65
N LEU A 57 -6.34 -0.79 1.90
CA LEU A 57 -5.82 0.44 1.31
C LEU A 57 -4.97 0.10 0.08
N VAL A 58 -4.69 1.12 -0.71
CA VAL A 58 -3.88 0.98 -1.92
C VAL A 58 -2.68 1.92 -1.81
N VAL A 59 -1.52 1.42 -2.21
CA VAL A 59 -0.32 2.25 -2.36
C VAL A 59 0.06 2.22 -3.84
N ALA A 60 -0.06 3.36 -4.50
CA ALA A 60 0.17 3.46 -5.94
C ALA A 60 1.44 4.26 -6.23
N THR A 61 2.36 3.68 -6.98
CA THR A 61 3.61 4.34 -7.38
C THR A 61 3.46 5.12 -8.68
N ALA A 62 2.27 5.12 -9.27
CA ALA A 62 1.94 5.90 -10.45
C ALA A 62 0.67 6.68 -10.19
N GLN A 63 0.39 7.71 -10.99
CA GLN A 63 -0.82 8.49 -10.84
C GLN A 63 -2.04 7.64 -11.11
N THR A 64 -3.06 7.81 -10.27
CA THR A 64 -4.35 7.15 -10.47
C THR A 64 -5.44 8.09 -9.97
N HIS A 65 -6.66 7.87 -10.43
CA HIS A 65 -7.80 8.66 -9.97
C HIS A 65 -8.18 8.25 -8.56
N GLU A 66 -8.60 9.22 -7.77
CA GLU A 66 -9.10 8.93 -6.43
C GLU A 66 -10.37 8.08 -6.50
N ARG A 67 -10.51 7.20 -5.55
CA ARG A 67 -11.69 6.35 -5.42
C ARG A 67 -12.35 6.65 -4.08
N PRO A 68 -13.64 7.00 -4.05
CA PRO A 68 -14.30 7.37 -2.80
C PRO A 68 -14.48 6.21 -1.83
N HIS A 69 -14.40 4.99 -2.32
CA HIS A 69 -14.64 3.79 -1.51
C HIS A 69 -13.36 3.09 -1.03
N ILE A 70 -12.19 3.63 -1.38
CA ILE A 70 -10.93 3.03 -0.94
C ILE A 70 -9.87 4.11 -0.74
N LYS A 71 -9.06 3.94 0.30
CA LYS A 71 -7.98 4.88 0.58
C LYS A 71 -6.78 4.56 -0.31
N VAL A 72 -6.28 5.57 -1.02
CA VAL A 72 -5.13 5.44 -1.90
C VAL A 72 -4.03 6.37 -1.42
N PHE A 73 -2.84 5.82 -1.20
CA PHE A 73 -1.65 6.60 -0.86
C PHE A 73 -0.70 6.60 -2.05
N SER A 74 0.04 7.69 -2.23
CA SER A 74 1.10 7.73 -3.22
C SER A 74 2.31 6.96 -2.69
N GLY A 75 2.78 5.99 -3.46
CA GLY A 75 3.96 5.20 -3.11
C GLY A 75 5.27 5.78 -3.61
N VAL A 76 5.24 6.95 -4.23
CA VAL A 76 6.44 7.59 -4.78
C VAL A 76 7.55 7.75 -3.72
N PRO A 77 7.26 8.16 -2.47
CA PRO A 77 8.32 8.27 -1.47
C PRO A 77 9.05 6.95 -1.17
N LEU A 78 8.42 5.81 -1.43
CA LEU A 78 9.07 4.51 -1.23
C LEU A 78 10.17 4.27 -2.28
N ILE A 79 10.04 4.89 -3.43
CA ILE A 79 10.98 4.73 -4.53
C ILE A 79 12.06 5.81 -4.46
N SER A 80 11.66 7.06 -4.25
CA SER A 80 12.59 8.19 -4.18
C SER A 80 13.30 8.31 -2.84
N THR A 81 12.77 7.69 -1.80
CA THR A 81 13.19 7.77 -0.40
C THR A 81 12.97 9.14 0.26
N ILE A 82 12.59 10.15 -0.50
CA ILE A 82 12.26 11.47 0.04
C ILE A 82 10.84 11.42 0.61
N GLY A 83 10.70 11.73 1.90
CA GLY A 83 9.39 11.70 2.57
C GLY A 83 8.91 10.30 2.94
N GLN A 84 9.81 9.32 2.90
CA GLN A 84 9.46 7.92 3.17
C GLN A 84 8.91 7.71 4.58
N GLU A 85 9.53 8.33 5.59
CA GLU A 85 9.07 8.20 6.98
C GLU A 85 7.67 8.76 7.17
N GLU A 86 7.40 9.91 6.58
CA GLU A 86 6.06 10.50 6.66
C GLU A 86 5.01 9.60 6.04
N LEU A 87 5.32 9.00 4.90
CA LEU A 87 4.40 8.06 4.24
C LEU A 87 4.14 6.85 5.14
N TYR A 88 5.16 6.27 5.75
CA TYR A 88 5.00 5.17 6.68
C TYR A 88 4.10 5.56 7.83
N ASN A 89 4.31 6.74 8.41
CA ASN A 89 3.48 7.21 9.51
C ASN A 89 2.01 7.33 9.09
N GLN A 90 1.75 7.86 7.90
CA GLN A 90 0.39 7.98 7.39
C GLN A 90 -0.26 6.63 7.18
N ILE A 91 0.45 5.70 6.56
CA ILE A 91 -0.08 4.36 6.26
C ILE A 91 -0.38 3.60 7.55
N PHE A 92 0.57 3.56 8.48
CA PHE A 92 0.39 2.76 9.69
C PHE A 92 -0.57 3.41 10.67
N THR A 93 -0.69 4.74 10.68
CA THR A 93 -1.72 5.42 11.43
C THR A 93 -3.10 5.03 10.90
N TYR A 94 -3.26 5.02 9.58
CA TYR A 94 -4.52 4.62 8.96
C TYR A 94 -4.88 3.17 9.34
N ILE A 95 -3.91 2.26 9.28
CA ILE A 95 -4.11 0.86 9.65
C ILE A 95 -4.58 0.75 11.10
N ALA A 96 -3.95 1.48 12.00
CA ALA A 96 -4.33 1.48 13.41
C ALA A 96 -5.74 2.05 13.62
N GLU A 97 -6.09 3.11 12.89
CA GLU A 97 -7.42 3.71 12.97
C GLU A 97 -8.52 2.76 12.52
N GLN A 98 -8.20 1.85 11.60
CA GLN A 98 -9.15 0.85 11.12
C GLN A 98 -9.20 -0.39 12.01
N GLY A 99 -8.42 -0.42 13.07
CA GLY A 99 -8.38 -1.57 13.97
C GLY A 99 -7.68 -2.79 13.38
N LEU A 100 -6.77 -2.57 12.44
CA LEU A 100 -6.05 -3.64 11.73
C LEU A 100 -4.62 -3.78 12.23
N GLY A 101 -3.99 -4.86 11.87
CA GLY A 101 -2.57 -5.09 12.14
C GLY A 101 -2.23 -5.96 13.35
#